data_2038ae1cd52bbd15fff33c0c345aa720
#
_entry.id   2038ae1cd52bbd15fff33c0c345aa720
#
_cell.length_a   1.000
_cell.length_b   1.000
_cell.length_c   1.000
_cell.angle_alpha   90.00
_cell.angle_beta   90.00
_cell.angle_gamma   90.00
#
_symmetry.space_group_name_H-M   'P 1'
#
loop_
_entity.id
_entity.type
_entity.pdbx_description
1 polymer ?
#
loop_
_entity_poly.entity_id
_entity_poly.type
_entity_poly.pdbx_seq_one_letter_code
_entity_poly.pdbx_strand_id
1 'polypeptide(L)'
;MSETLKLYFDYKSPFAYLAAEPAFALSERYAIEVRWIPFFLRIKGPSQRSQYSDWKAQYSYFDARRWANKRGGFAIKGPLKVYDSAPALIGGLYAQRAGFFRPYTEQVYARFFRRELEIDLPDQVAALISALGHSGDAYLAYARDEGPAALDACIEEAHADQIFGVPIFVFRGERFWGHDRMPLLEERLAEHGLARADTAASPAG
;
A
#
# COMPACT_ATOMS: atom_id res chain seq x y z
N MET A 1 25.31 -4.23 3.92
CA MET A 1 23.99 -4.80 4.22
C MET A 1 22.96 -3.72 3.91
N SER A 2 21.86 -4.05 3.22
CA SER A 2 20.77 -3.09 2.98
C SER A 2 20.02 -2.81 4.29
N GLU A 3 19.65 -1.54 4.51
CA GLU A 3 18.81 -1.18 5.65
C GLU A 3 17.31 -1.40 5.33
N THR A 4 16.51 -1.69 6.34
CA THR A 4 15.08 -1.90 6.16
C THR A 4 14.32 -0.59 6.29
N LEU A 5 13.53 -0.26 5.27
CA LEU A 5 12.49 0.75 5.30
C LEU A 5 11.13 0.05 5.39
N LYS A 6 10.38 0.27 6.47
CA LYS A 6 9.02 -0.26 6.58
C LYS A 6 8.05 0.64 5.85
N LEU A 7 7.11 0.06 5.10
CA LEU A 7 5.99 0.77 4.47
C LEU A 7 4.68 0.11 4.86
N TYR A 8 3.89 0.82 5.66
CA TYR A 8 2.53 0.42 6.02
C TYR A 8 1.53 0.89 4.97
N PHE A 9 0.68 -0.01 4.50
CA PHE A 9 -0.26 0.25 3.41
C PHE A 9 -1.60 -0.47 3.57
N ASP A 10 -2.64 0.05 2.91
CA ASP A 10 -3.92 -0.62 2.71
C ASP A 10 -4.40 -0.36 1.28
N TYR A 11 -4.93 -1.37 0.62
CA TYR A 11 -5.44 -1.23 -0.76
C TYR A 11 -6.63 -0.27 -0.89
N LYS A 12 -7.32 0.04 0.21
CA LYS A 12 -8.39 1.07 0.23
C LYS A 12 -7.85 2.50 0.18
N SER A 13 -6.58 2.73 0.46
CA SER A 13 -6.01 4.06 0.52
C SER A 13 -5.59 4.57 -0.85
N PRO A 14 -6.22 5.64 -1.37
CA PRO A 14 -5.80 6.23 -2.64
C PRO A 14 -4.40 6.86 -2.56
N PHE A 15 -3.97 7.32 -1.39
CA PHE A 15 -2.63 7.84 -1.19
C PHE A 15 -1.57 6.74 -1.11
N ALA A 16 -1.92 5.54 -0.59
CA ALA A 16 -1.05 4.37 -0.67
C ALA A 16 -0.90 3.88 -2.12
N TYR A 17 -1.96 3.96 -2.94
CA TYR A 17 -1.86 3.73 -4.38
C TYR A 17 -0.88 4.69 -5.06
N LEU A 18 -1.00 5.99 -4.78
CA LEU A 18 -0.09 7.00 -5.32
C LEU A 18 1.37 6.81 -4.86
N ALA A 19 1.58 6.25 -3.68
CA ALA A 19 2.91 5.96 -3.15
C ALA A 19 3.52 4.67 -3.72
N ALA A 20 2.73 3.75 -4.26
CA ALA A 20 3.18 2.38 -4.55
C ALA A 20 4.31 2.32 -5.59
N GLU A 21 4.11 2.92 -6.75
CA GLU A 21 5.13 2.91 -7.82
C GLU A 21 6.45 3.57 -7.37
N PRO A 22 6.46 4.81 -6.84
CA PRO A 22 7.71 5.39 -6.35
C PRO A 22 8.32 4.61 -5.17
N ALA A 23 7.52 3.94 -4.32
CA ALA A 23 8.05 3.12 -3.24
C ALA A 23 8.77 1.87 -3.77
N PHE A 24 8.26 1.23 -4.82
CA PHE A 24 8.98 0.13 -5.47
C PHE A 24 10.33 0.57 -6.05
N ALA A 25 10.43 1.80 -6.56
CA ALA A 25 11.65 2.36 -7.12
C ALA A 25 12.69 2.78 -6.06
N LEU A 26 12.33 2.88 -4.77
CA LEU A 26 13.28 3.30 -3.72
C LEU A 26 14.47 2.35 -3.59
N SER A 27 14.25 1.03 -3.66
CA SER A 27 15.35 0.05 -3.55
C SER A 27 16.31 0.06 -4.74
N GLU A 28 15.90 0.63 -5.88
CA GLU A 28 16.76 0.84 -7.04
C GLU A 28 17.70 2.04 -6.83
N ARG A 29 17.21 3.10 -6.15
CA ARG A 29 17.92 4.36 -5.93
C ARG A 29 18.72 4.40 -4.63
N TYR A 30 18.30 3.62 -3.64
CA TYR A 30 18.90 3.61 -2.30
C TYR A 30 19.30 2.18 -1.88
N ALA A 31 20.31 2.06 -1.04
CA ALA A 31 20.77 0.78 -0.48
C ALA A 31 19.85 0.30 0.66
N ILE A 32 18.57 0.18 0.37
CA ILE A 32 17.50 -0.24 1.30
C ILE A 32 16.70 -1.40 0.75
N GLU A 33 16.05 -2.11 1.64
CA GLU A 33 14.97 -3.05 1.35
C GLU A 33 13.65 -2.46 1.85
N VAL A 34 12.67 -2.29 0.97
CA VAL A 34 11.33 -1.83 1.36
C VAL A 34 10.50 -3.02 1.80
N ARG A 35 10.23 -3.09 3.09
CA ARG A 35 9.35 -4.10 3.68
C ARG A 35 7.92 -3.58 3.72
N TRP A 36 7.07 -4.13 2.87
CA TRP A 36 5.66 -3.79 2.76
C TRP A 36 4.84 -4.53 3.82
N ILE A 37 4.16 -3.79 4.69
CA ILE A 37 3.42 -4.33 5.82
C ILE A 37 1.95 -3.94 5.69
N PRO A 38 1.04 -4.90 5.52
CA PRO A 38 -0.39 -4.65 5.55
C PRO A 38 -0.84 -3.93 6.84
N PHE A 39 -1.63 -2.88 6.66
CA PHE A 39 -2.30 -2.17 7.74
C PHE A 39 -3.80 -2.12 7.44
N PHE A 40 -4.60 -2.76 8.28
CA PHE A 40 -6.04 -2.75 8.10
C PHE A 40 -6.64 -1.41 8.54
N LEU A 41 -6.90 -0.53 7.57
CA LEU A 41 -7.50 0.78 7.85
C LEU A 41 -8.95 0.61 8.30
N ARG A 42 -9.20 0.79 9.59
CA ARG A 42 -10.56 0.71 10.15
C ARG A 42 -11.34 1.97 9.80
N ILE A 43 -12.32 1.83 8.91
CA ILE A 43 -13.24 2.90 8.56
C ILE A 43 -14.51 2.70 9.39
N LYS A 44 -14.90 3.71 10.15
CA LYS A 44 -16.16 3.68 10.94
C LYS A 44 -17.35 3.42 10.01
N GLY A 45 -18.26 2.55 10.44
CA GLY A 45 -19.52 2.30 9.77
C GLY A 45 -20.44 3.53 9.74
N PRO A 46 -21.49 3.54 8.90
CA PRO A 46 -22.37 4.71 8.73
C PRO A 46 -22.93 5.26 10.05
N SER A 47 -23.32 4.39 11.00
CA SER A 47 -23.86 4.79 12.32
C SER A 47 -22.81 5.39 13.27
N GLN A 48 -21.53 5.26 12.98
CA GLN A 48 -20.42 5.77 13.80
C GLN A 48 -19.72 6.96 13.16
N ARG A 49 -20.16 7.37 11.96
CA ARG A 49 -19.58 8.49 11.22
C ARG A 49 -20.22 9.80 11.67
N SER A 50 -19.38 10.80 11.88
CA SER A 50 -19.80 12.19 11.95
C SER A 50 -19.79 12.81 10.55
N GLN A 51 -20.49 13.92 10.37
CA GLN A 51 -20.44 14.71 9.13
C GLN A 51 -18.99 15.09 8.74
N TYR A 52 -18.14 15.36 9.74
CA TYR A 52 -16.71 15.64 9.50
C TYR A 52 -15.96 14.42 8.91
N SER A 53 -16.33 13.20 9.28
CA SER A 53 -15.74 11.98 8.73
C SER A 53 -16.06 11.82 7.24
N ASP A 54 -17.29 12.16 6.85
CA ASP A 54 -17.71 12.09 5.45
C ASP A 54 -17.05 13.18 4.61
N TRP A 55 -16.94 14.41 5.12
CA TRP A 55 -16.22 15.49 4.46
C TRP A 55 -14.73 15.14 4.28
N LYS A 56 -14.09 14.57 5.32
CA LYS A 56 -12.70 14.12 5.23
C LYS A 56 -12.52 13.04 4.17
N ALA A 57 -13.42 12.07 4.09
CA ALA A 57 -13.38 11.03 3.08
C ALA A 57 -13.53 11.61 1.67
N GLN A 58 -14.53 12.48 1.45
CA GLN A 58 -14.74 13.16 0.18
C GLN A 58 -13.51 13.98 -0.24
N TYR A 59 -12.96 14.76 0.68
CA TYR A 59 -11.75 15.55 0.43
C TYR A 59 -10.57 14.66 0.05
N SER A 60 -10.35 13.56 0.78
CA SER A 60 -9.25 12.64 0.51
C SER A 60 -9.28 12.08 -0.92
N TYR A 61 -10.46 11.67 -1.41
CA TYR A 61 -10.60 11.20 -2.79
C TYR A 61 -10.48 12.32 -3.83
N PHE A 62 -10.94 13.51 -3.49
CA PHE A 62 -10.81 14.68 -4.35
C PHE A 62 -9.34 15.08 -4.49
N ASP A 63 -8.61 15.13 -3.38
CA ASP A 63 -7.20 15.48 -3.36
C ASP A 63 -6.33 14.41 -4.02
N ALA A 64 -6.58 13.13 -3.75
CA ALA A 64 -5.89 12.06 -4.44
C ALA A 64 -6.06 12.10 -5.97
N ARG A 65 -7.25 12.51 -6.47
CA ARG A 65 -7.45 12.72 -7.91
C ARG A 65 -6.65 13.89 -8.48
N ARG A 66 -6.44 14.96 -7.71
CA ARG A 66 -5.55 16.07 -8.14
C ARG A 66 -4.12 15.55 -8.34
N TRP A 67 -3.62 14.77 -7.39
CA TRP A 67 -2.30 14.15 -7.49
C TRP A 67 -2.20 13.14 -8.63
N ALA A 68 -3.22 12.31 -8.81
CA ALA A 68 -3.32 11.36 -9.92
C ALA A 68 -3.28 12.06 -11.29
N ASN A 69 -4.05 13.14 -11.43
CA ASN A 69 -4.07 13.93 -12.65
C ASN A 69 -2.73 14.64 -12.92
N LYS A 70 -2.08 15.13 -11.85
CA LYS A 70 -0.76 15.78 -11.97
C LYS A 70 0.32 14.80 -12.43
N ARG A 71 0.30 13.55 -11.96
CA ARG A 71 1.25 12.51 -12.34
C ARG A 71 0.92 11.85 -13.68
N GLY A 72 -0.36 11.77 -14.05
CA GLY A 72 -0.86 11.00 -15.18
C GLY A 72 -0.96 9.50 -14.88
N GLY A 73 -1.74 8.77 -15.68
CA GLY A 73 -1.80 7.30 -15.64
C GLY A 73 -2.64 6.67 -14.53
N PHE A 74 -3.14 7.42 -13.57
CA PHE A 74 -3.92 6.90 -12.45
C PHE A 74 -5.41 7.19 -12.60
N ALA A 75 -6.25 6.15 -12.52
CA ALA A 75 -7.69 6.30 -12.38
C ALA A 75 -8.06 6.12 -10.90
N ILE A 76 -8.61 7.16 -10.25
CA ILE A 76 -9.08 7.09 -8.86
C ILE A 76 -10.57 7.40 -8.83
N LYS A 77 -11.40 6.35 -8.92
CA LYS A 77 -12.83 6.42 -8.64
C LYS A 77 -13.05 6.20 -7.14
N GLY A 78 -13.93 6.98 -6.52
CA GLY A 78 -14.29 6.75 -5.11
C GLY A 78 -14.98 5.39 -4.93
N PRO A 79 -14.87 4.74 -3.76
CA PRO A 79 -15.49 3.45 -3.49
C PRO A 79 -17.01 3.57 -3.45
N LEU A 80 -17.71 2.49 -3.80
CA LEU A 80 -19.18 2.44 -3.79
C LEU A 80 -19.73 2.09 -2.40
N LYS A 81 -18.92 1.45 -1.56
CA LYS A 81 -19.23 1.01 -0.20
C LYS A 81 -17.98 1.10 0.67
N VAL A 82 -18.11 0.83 1.95
CA VAL A 82 -16.96 0.56 2.82
C VAL A 82 -16.54 -0.89 2.59
N TYR A 83 -15.37 -1.08 2.01
CA TYR A 83 -14.82 -2.40 1.72
C TYR A 83 -14.06 -2.97 2.92
N ASP A 84 -14.19 -4.26 3.14
CA ASP A 84 -13.25 -5.03 3.95
C ASP A 84 -12.03 -5.37 3.08
N SER A 85 -10.87 -4.80 3.38
CA SER A 85 -9.66 -5.07 2.61
C SER A 85 -8.89 -6.31 3.07
N ALA A 86 -9.33 -7.00 4.11
CA ALA A 86 -8.60 -8.15 4.65
C ALA A 86 -8.29 -9.22 3.60
N PRO A 87 -9.23 -9.65 2.72
CA PRO A 87 -8.92 -10.65 1.69
C PRO A 87 -7.80 -10.20 0.75
N ALA A 88 -7.83 -8.94 0.27
CA ALA A 88 -6.77 -8.44 -0.60
C ALA A 88 -5.44 -8.25 0.14
N LEU A 89 -5.45 -7.80 1.40
CA LEU A 89 -4.24 -7.68 2.22
C LEU A 89 -3.58 -9.04 2.48
N ILE A 90 -4.38 -10.06 2.78
CA ILE A 90 -3.93 -11.46 2.91
C ILE A 90 -3.38 -11.96 1.55
N GLY A 91 -4.04 -11.59 0.44
CA GLY A 91 -3.51 -11.86 -0.90
C GLY A 91 -2.14 -11.21 -1.14
N GLY A 92 -1.92 -10.02 -0.60
CA GLY A 92 -0.61 -9.36 -0.61
C GLY A 92 0.45 -10.13 0.17
N LEU A 93 0.12 -10.65 1.35
CA LEU A 93 1.03 -11.51 2.14
C LEU A 93 1.34 -12.82 1.41
N TYR A 94 0.32 -13.45 0.81
CA TYR A 94 0.52 -14.62 -0.05
C TYR A 94 1.46 -14.32 -1.23
N ALA A 95 1.23 -13.19 -1.90
CA ALA A 95 2.04 -12.78 -3.04
C ALA A 95 3.50 -12.45 -2.64
N GLN A 96 3.74 -11.88 -1.44
CA GLN A 96 5.09 -11.71 -0.90
C GLN A 96 5.80 -13.05 -0.72
N ARG A 97 5.12 -14.02 -0.08
CA ARG A 97 5.64 -15.36 0.15
C ARG A 97 5.96 -16.11 -1.16
N ALA A 98 5.13 -15.90 -2.17
CA ALA A 98 5.25 -16.58 -3.48
C ALA A 98 6.07 -15.79 -4.51
N GLY A 99 6.62 -14.60 -4.17
CA GLY A 99 7.56 -13.85 -5.00
C GLY A 99 6.94 -13.02 -6.12
N PHE A 100 5.62 -12.73 -6.09
CA PHE A 100 4.94 -11.91 -7.11
C PHE A 100 4.20 -10.70 -6.54
N PHE A 101 4.67 -10.16 -5.41
CA PHE A 101 4.01 -9.07 -4.68
C PHE A 101 3.81 -7.80 -5.51
N ARG A 102 4.84 -7.37 -6.26
CA ARG A 102 4.75 -6.14 -7.06
C ARG A 102 3.64 -6.22 -8.13
N PRO A 103 3.63 -7.20 -9.04
CA PRO A 103 2.55 -7.31 -10.03
C PRO A 103 1.17 -7.50 -9.40
N TYR A 104 1.06 -8.21 -8.29
CA TYR A 104 -0.19 -8.33 -7.55
C TYR A 104 -0.68 -6.96 -7.04
N THR A 105 0.19 -6.23 -6.34
CA THR A 105 -0.13 -4.93 -5.75
C THR A 105 -0.52 -3.90 -6.80
N GLU A 106 0.19 -3.84 -7.92
CA GLU A 106 -0.12 -2.96 -9.05
C GLU A 106 -1.51 -3.25 -9.62
N GLN A 107 -1.86 -4.52 -9.80
CA GLN A 107 -3.17 -4.94 -10.33
C GLN A 107 -4.30 -4.71 -9.33
N VAL A 108 -4.10 -4.98 -8.04
CA VAL A 108 -5.12 -4.71 -7.01
C VAL A 108 -5.46 -3.23 -6.98
N TYR A 109 -4.47 -2.36 -6.88
CA TYR A 109 -4.73 -0.91 -6.89
C TYR A 109 -5.40 -0.44 -8.16
N ALA A 110 -4.87 -0.79 -9.32
CA ALA A 110 -5.40 -0.34 -10.60
C ALA A 110 -6.87 -0.76 -10.79
N ARG A 111 -7.20 -2.02 -10.53
CA ARG A 111 -8.55 -2.54 -10.72
C ARG A 111 -9.52 -2.05 -9.64
N PHE A 112 -9.09 -1.98 -8.38
CA PHE A 112 -9.92 -1.48 -7.29
C PHE A 112 -10.35 -0.02 -7.55
N PHE A 113 -9.39 0.86 -7.86
CA PHE A 113 -9.70 2.27 -8.10
C PHE A 113 -10.39 2.54 -9.45
N ARG A 114 -10.44 1.55 -10.35
CA ARG A 114 -11.31 1.56 -11.54
C ARG A 114 -12.69 0.96 -11.27
N ARG A 115 -12.93 0.39 -10.09
CA ARG A 115 -14.14 -0.38 -9.73
C ARG A 115 -14.31 -1.66 -10.56
N GLU A 116 -13.22 -2.33 -10.82
CA GLU A 116 -13.13 -3.59 -11.60
C GLU A 116 -12.77 -4.79 -10.71
N LEU A 117 -12.53 -4.55 -9.41
CA LEU A 117 -12.19 -5.57 -8.42
C LEU A 117 -12.87 -5.26 -7.08
N GLU A 118 -13.63 -6.20 -6.55
CA GLU A 118 -14.15 -6.19 -5.19
C GLU A 118 -13.13 -6.85 -4.26
N ILE A 119 -12.34 -6.03 -3.56
CA ILE A 119 -11.21 -6.48 -2.72
C ILE A 119 -11.63 -7.22 -1.44
N ASP A 120 -12.91 -7.17 -1.10
CA ASP A 120 -13.55 -7.87 0.01
C ASP A 120 -14.09 -9.26 -0.36
N LEU A 121 -13.98 -9.67 -1.62
CA LEU A 121 -14.41 -10.97 -2.10
C LEU A 121 -13.21 -11.89 -2.37
N PRO A 122 -12.95 -12.92 -1.53
CA PRO A 122 -11.80 -13.81 -1.70
C PRO A 122 -11.74 -14.46 -3.09
N ASP A 123 -12.88 -14.83 -3.67
CA ASP A 123 -12.93 -15.45 -4.99
C ASP A 123 -12.47 -14.51 -6.11
N GLN A 124 -12.75 -13.20 -6.01
CA GLN A 124 -12.24 -12.22 -6.97
C GLN A 124 -10.74 -12.00 -6.81
N VAL A 125 -10.23 -12.02 -5.58
CA VAL A 125 -8.79 -11.96 -5.30
C VAL A 125 -8.11 -13.23 -5.86
N ALA A 126 -8.70 -14.41 -5.68
CA ALA A 126 -8.20 -15.66 -6.23
C ALA A 126 -8.18 -15.64 -7.78
N ALA A 127 -9.24 -15.12 -8.41
CA ALA A 127 -9.29 -14.96 -9.85
C ALA A 127 -8.21 -14.01 -10.39
N LEU A 128 -7.93 -12.91 -9.66
CA LEU A 128 -6.83 -12.01 -9.99
C LEU A 128 -5.47 -12.72 -9.90
N ILE A 129 -5.24 -13.48 -8.83
CA ILE A 129 -4.00 -14.26 -8.63
C ILE A 129 -3.83 -15.29 -9.75
N SER A 130 -4.92 -15.97 -10.14
CA SER A 130 -4.90 -16.90 -11.27
C SER A 130 -4.57 -16.20 -12.60
N ALA A 131 -5.10 -15.01 -12.83
CA ALA A 131 -4.80 -14.21 -14.01
C ALA A 131 -3.32 -13.74 -14.07
N LEU A 132 -2.63 -13.70 -12.92
CA LEU A 132 -1.19 -13.42 -12.81
C LEU A 132 -0.32 -14.68 -12.98
N GLY A 133 -0.93 -15.84 -13.26
CA GLY A 133 -0.20 -17.11 -13.47
C GLY A 133 0.12 -17.86 -12.18
N HIS A 134 -0.51 -17.53 -11.06
CA HIS A 134 -0.33 -18.17 -9.77
C HIS A 134 -1.60 -18.92 -9.31
N SER A 135 -1.47 -19.79 -8.29
CA SER A 135 -2.59 -20.59 -7.84
C SER A 135 -3.56 -19.78 -6.96
N GLY A 136 -4.76 -19.49 -7.50
CA GLY A 136 -5.88 -18.92 -6.74
C GLY A 136 -6.38 -19.86 -5.63
N ASP A 137 -6.39 -21.18 -5.88
CA ASP A 137 -6.79 -22.16 -4.87
C ASP A 137 -5.83 -22.22 -3.69
N ALA A 138 -4.52 -22.10 -3.93
CA ALA A 138 -3.51 -22.01 -2.87
C ALA A 138 -3.67 -20.74 -2.06
N TYR A 139 -4.01 -19.60 -2.70
CA TYR A 139 -4.37 -18.39 -1.98
C TYR A 139 -5.62 -18.59 -1.12
N LEU A 140 -6.69 -19.22 -1.64
CA LEU A 140 -7.91 -19.47 -0.86
C LEU A 140 -7.64 -20.34 0.36
N ALA A 141 -6.80 -21.37 0.23
CA ALA A 141 -6.34 -22.18 1.35
C ALA A 141 -5.56 -21.32 2.36
N TYR A 142 -4.59 -20.55 1.91
CA TYR A 142 -3.82 -19.64 2.76
C TYR A 142 -4.71 -18.61 3.47
N ALA A 143 -5.66 -18.01 2.76
CA ALA A 143 -6.57 -17.01 3.31
C ALA A 143 -7.50 -17.57 4.39
N ARG A 144 -7.83 -18.87 4.33
CA ARG A 144 -8.62 -19.55 5.35
C ARG A 144 -7.77 -19.97 6.56
N ASP A 145 -6.56 -20.44 6.34
CA ASP A 145 -5.76 -21.14 7.35
C ASP A 145 -4.72 -20.21 8.03
N GLU A 146 -3.70 -19.79 7.31
CA GLU A 146 -2.56 -19.00 7.86
C GLU A 146 -2.74 -17.48 7.75
N GLY A 147 -3.43 -17.03 6.72
CA GLY A 147 -3.52 -15.61 6.33
C GLY A 147 -4.08 -14.68 7.41
N PRO A 148 -5.15 -15.04 8.14
CA PRO A 148 -5.68 -14.21 9.23
C PRO A 148 -4.64 -13.94 10.32
N ALA A 149 -3.96 -14.97 10.80
CA ALA A 149 -2.91 -14.83 11.83
C ALA A 149 -1.71 -13.99 11.33
N ALA A 150 -1.34 -14.15 10.05
CA ALA A 150 -0.29 -13.34 9.43
C ALA A 150 -0.68 -11.86 9.32
N LEU A 151 -1.95 -11.56 9.01
CA LEU A 151 -2.46 -10.18 9.00
C LEU A 151 -2.52 -9.59 10.40
N ASP A 152 -2.95 -10.37 11.40
CA ASP A 152 -2.98 -9.93 12.81
C ASP A 152 -1.58 -9.58 13.31
N ALA A 153 -0.57 -10.38 12.98
CA ALA A 153 0.83 -10.07 13.32
C ALA A 153 1.30 -8.74 12.70
N CYS A 154 0.88 -8.41 11.46
CA CYS A 154 1.16 -7.12 10.84
C CYS A 154 0.44 -5.96 11.58
N ILE A 155 -0.78 -6.18 12.06
CA ILE A 155 -1.53 -5.19 12.82
C ILE A 155 -0.87 -4.94 14.19
N GLU A 156 -0.39 -5.99 14.86
CA GLU A 156 0.35 -5.88 16.12
C GLU A 156 1.66 -5.10 15.91
N GLU A 157 2.42 -5.39 14.85
CA GLU A 157 3.62 -4.63 14.50
C GLU A 157 3.29 -3.16 14.22
N ALA A 158 2.21 -2.89 13.50
CA ALA A 158 1.76 -1.52 13.24
C ALA A 158 1.40 -0.77 14.54
N HIS A 159 0.80 -1.46 15.52
CA HIS A 159 0.55 -0.89 16.85
C HIS A 159 1.85 -0.56 17.58
N ALA A 160 2.84 -1.45 17.56
CA ALA A 160 4.15 -1.23 18.17
C ALA A 160 4.88 -0.02 17.55
N ASP A 161 4.78 0.14 16.23
CA ASP A 161 5.32 1.28 15.49
C ASP A 161 4.42 2.54 15.55
N GLN A 162 3.30 2.49 16.29
CA GLN A 162 2.33 3.60 16.47
C GLN A 162 1.76 4.13 15.15
N ILE A 163 1.38 3.23 14.25
CA ILE A 163 0.80 3.56 12.96
C ILE A 163 -0.67 3.96 13.10
N PHE A 164 -1.04 5.11 12.55
CA PHE A 164 -2.38 5.70 12.68
C PHE A 164 -3.09 5.93 11.34
N GLY A 165 -2.41 5.66 10.24
CA GLY A 165 -2.92 5.84 8.88
C GLY A 165 -1.97 5.29 7.83
N VAL A 166 -2.30 5.39 6.54
CA VAL A 166 -1.48 4.89 5.44
C VAL A 166 -1.54 5.82 4.22
N PRO A 167 -0.45 5.88 3.40
CA PRO A 167 0.82 5.20 3.61
C PRO A 167 1.63 5.84 4.74
N ILE A 168 2.32 5.05 5.54
CA ILE A 168 3.36 5.53 6.46
C ILE A 168 4.65 4.75 6.18
N PHE A 169 5.73 5.49 5.96
CA PHE A 169 7.08 4.95 5.90
C PHE A 169 7.72 5.09 7.28
N VAL A 170 8.45 4.07 7.72
CA VAL A 170 9.22 4.11 8.98
C VAL A 170 10.67 3.74 8.69
N PHE A 171 11.55 4.70 8.92
CA PHE A 171 13.00 4.53 8.76
C PHE A 171 13.70 4.86 10.06
N ARG A 172 14.39 3.91 10.67
CA ARG A 172 15.09 4.07 11.96
C ARG A 172 14.22 4.69 13.06
N GLY A 173 12.92 4.34 13.09
CA GLY A 173 11.94 4.85 14.06
C GLY A 173 11.31 6.20 13.69
N GLU A 174 11.81 6.91 12.68
CA GLU A 174 11.19 8.12 12.16
C GLU A 174 10.05 7.77 11.20
N ARG A 175 8.91 8.47 11.31
CA ARG A 175 7.70 8.21 10.53
C ARG A 175 7.44 9.32 9.52
N PHE A 176 7.13 8.93 8.28
CA PHE A 176 6.78 9.81 7.17
C PHE A 176 5.38 9.43 6.69
N TRP A 177 4.38 10.23 7.05
CA TRP A 177 2.99 9.94 6.73
C TRP A 177 2.53 10.66 5.47
N GLY A 178 2.21 9.88 4.45
CA GLY A 178 1.69 10.35 3.17
C GLY A 178 2.68 10.17 2.01
N HIS A 179 2.14 10.04 0.81
CA HIS A 179 2.93 9.97 -0.42
C HIS A 179 3.72 11.26 -0.70
N ASP A 180 3.24 12.38 -0.18
CA ASP A 180 3.83 13.70 -0.29
C ASP A 180 5.01 13.94 0.67
N ARG A 181 5.28 13.00 1.57
CA ARG A 181 6.46 13.00 2.46
C ARG A 181 7.63 12.20 1.89
N MET A 182 7.45 11.56 0.73
CA MET A 182 8.55 10.81 0.10
C MET A 182 9.80 11.66 -0.19
N PRO A 183 9.72 12.92 -0.62
CA PRO A 183 10.92 13.73 -0.77
C PRO A 183 11.72 13.90 0.53
N LEU A 184 11.04 14.12 1.67
CA LEU A 184 11.71 14.23 2.98
C LEU A 184 12.32 12.88 3.42
N LEU A 185 11.65 11.76 3.12
CA LEU A 185 12.22 10.44 3.35
C LEU A 185 13.49 10.23 2.51
N GLU A 186 13.47 10.61 1.23
CA GLU A 186 14.62 10.47 0.34
C GLU A 186 15.80 11.36 0.79
N GLU A 187 15.55 12.58 1.26
CA GLU A 187 16.55 13.42 1.91
C GLU A 187 17.18 12.71 3.11
N ARG A 188 16.35 12.11 3.98
CA ARG A 188 16.80 11.36 5.14
C ARG A 188 17.65 10.13 4.75
N LEU A 189 17.26 9.38 3.73
CA LEU A 189 18.03 8.24 3.22
C LEU A 189 19.40 8.71 2.67
N ALA A 190 19.43 9.85 1.97
CA ALA A 190 20.68 10.42 1.45
C ALA A 190 21.61 10.93 2.56
N GLU A 191 21.09 11.58 3.60
CA GLU A 191 21.84 12.01 4.79
C GLU A 191 22.54 10.85 5.50
N HIS A 192 21.92 9.65 5.44
CA HIS A 192 22.51 8.42 5.97
C HIS A 192 23.45 7.70 4.98
N GLY A 193 23.77 8.32 3.84
CA GLY A 193 24.71 7.78 2.88
C GLY A 193 24.18 6.55 2.12
N LEU A 194 22.86 6.40 2.02
CA LEU A 194 22.22 5.24 1.40
C LEU A 194 21.93 5.43 -0.10
N ALA A 195 22.15 6.63 -0.66
CA ALA A 195 22.02 6.87 -2.09
C ALA A 195 23.00 6.00 -2.89
N ARG A 196 22.54 5.33 -3.95
CA ARG A 196 23.41 4.56 -4.85
C ARG A 196 24.13 5.49 -5.82
N ALA A 197 25.40 5.23 -6.10
CA ALA A 197 26.26 6.09 -6.90
C ALA A 197 25.73 6.36 -8.33
N ASP A 198 25.02 5.40 -8.92
CA ASP A 198 24.50 5.51 -10.29
C ASP A 198 23.27 6.41 -10.44
N THR A 199 22.67 6.84 -9.34
CA THR A 199 21.46 7.70 -9.36
C THR A 199 21.75 9.18 -9.12
N ALA A 200 23.00 9.56 -8.86
CA ALA A 200 23.42 10.95 -8.60
C ALA A 200 23.50 11.84 -9.86
N ALA A 201 23.17 11.32 -11.06
CA ALA A 201 23.37 11.99 -12.36
C ALA A 201 22.07 12.39 -13.07
N SER A 202 21.06 12.93 -12.34
CA SER A 202 19.99 13.71 -13.00
C SER A 202 19.51 14.83 -12.07
N PRO A 203 20.03 16.06 -12.26
CA PRO A 203 19.38 17.22 -11.68
C PRO A 203 18.02 17.39 -12.37
N ALA A 204 16.96 17.54 -11.55
CA ALA A 204 15.64 17.89 -12.04
C ALA A 204 15.71 19.19 -12.82
N GLY A 205 15.38 19.12 -14.12
CA GLY A 205 15.09 20.27 -14.96
C GLY A 205 13.61 20.67 -14.82
#